data_ba77d1255e6ae52d4445af2fd1268c50
#
_entry.id   ba77d1255e6ae52d4445af2fd1268c50
#
_cell.length_a   1.000
_cell.length_b   1.000
_cell.length_c   1.000
_cell.angle_alpha   90.00
_cell.angle_beta   90.00
_cell.angle_gamma   90.00
#
_symmetry.space_group_name_H-M   'P 1'
#
loop_
_entity.id
_entity.type
_entity.pdbx_description
1 polymer ?
#
loop_
_entity_poly.entity_id
_entity_poly.type
_entity_poly.pdbx_seq_one_letter_code
_entity_poly.pdbx_strand_id
1 'polypeptide(L)'
;MAGVPLRVLSYNVHGLRDDRAALVGLVRDLAPDLMIVQEAPRRFRWRHKCAALADDFGLVVAAGGLPSLGNLLLVNLRVKVHETWCLRYPLTPGRHLRGAAFARCSVKGARFTVTGSHLATDPAERPSQAERWKTAVAALDGPLVVGADLNEGPGGGAWRTVADGLTDTVDGGGAPTFPATLPRQRIDGLFVSPDVVVAAHEVVDTDRARRASDHLPVLADLLLPSS
;
A
#
# COMPACT_ATOMS: atom_id res chain seq x y z
N MET A 1 -19.09 -11.72 16.43
CA MET A 1 -18.04 -12.75 16.23
C MET A 1 -16.69 -12.04 16.24
N ALA A 2 -15.67 -12.62 16.86
CA ALA A 2 -14.34 -11.99 16.91
C ALA A 2 -13.71 -12.05 15.50
N GLY A 3 -13.37 -10.88 14.92
CA GLY A 3 -12.70 -10.80 13.63
C GLY A 3 -11.28 -11.38 13.66
N VAL A 4 -10.75 -11.74 12.50
CA VAL A 4 -9.39 -12.26 12.37
C VAL A 4 -8.41 -11.09 12.23
N PRO A 5 -7.42 -10.94 13.15
CA PRO A 5 -6.51 -9.81 13.14
C PRO A 5 -5.54 -9.88 11.94
N LEU A 6 -5.33 -8.72 11.31
CA LEU A 6 -4.40 -8.49 10.22
C LEU A 6 -3.71 -7.13 10.41
N ARG A 7 -2.38 -7.10 10.58
CA ARG A 7 -1.58 -5.88 10.64
C ARG A 7 -1.08 -5.51 9.26
N VAL A 8 -1.43 -4.31 8.80
CA VAL A 8 -1.14 -3.83 7.45
C VAL A 8 -0.29 -2.57 7.48
N LEU A 9 0.77 -2.54 6.68
CA LEU A 9 1.65 -1.40 6.47
C LEU A 9 1.58 -0.95 5.02
N SER A 10 1.24 0.32 4.75
CA SER A 10 1.38 0.97 3.44
C SER A 10 2.55 1.95 3.50
N TYR A 11 3.52 1.83 2.58
CA TYR A 11 4.74 2.62 2.65
C TYR A 11 5.39 2.85 1.28
N ASN A 12 5.54 4.11 0.90
CA ASN A 12 6.42 4.50 -0.19
C ASN A 12 7.86 4.50 0.33
N VAL A 13 8.72 3.66 -0.27
CA VAL A 13 10.12 3.45 0.18
C VAL A 13 11.14 4.26 -0.63
N HIS A 14 10.68 5.29 -1.35
CA HIS A 14 11.51 6.24 -2.13
C HIS A 14 12.58 5.56 -3.01
N GLY A 15 12.23 4.43 -3.62
CA GLY A 15 13.17 3.69 -4.46
C GLY A 15 14.40 3.16 -3.72
N LEU A 16 14.37 3.05 -2.38
CA LEU A 16 15.48 2.65 -1.51
C LEU A 16 16.69 3.60 -1.59
N ARG A 17 16.45 4.90 -1.70
CA ARG A 17 17.51 5.93 -1.82
C ARG A 17 18.02 6.43 -0.47
N ASP A 18 17.20 6.27 0.57
CA ASP A 18 17.46 6.76 1.91
C ASP A 18 18.19 5.72 2.80
N ASP A 19 18.15 5.87 4.11
CA ASP A 19 18.80 4.96 5.06
C ASP A 19 18.11 3.57 5.07
N ARG A 20 18.71 2.62 4.33
CA ARG A 20 18.19 1.25 4.24
C ARG A 20 18.20 0.53 5.59
N ALA A 21 19.17 0.79 6.45
CA ALA A 21 19.22 0.14 7.76
C ALA A 21 18.08 0.64 8.65
N ALA A 22 17.78 1.95 8.60
CA ALA A 22 16.63 2.53 9.26
C ALA A 22 15.31 1.93 8.74
N LEU A 23 15.17 1.80 7.40
CA LEU A 23 14.00 1.19 6.76
C LEU A 23 13.79 -0.26 7.21
N VAL A 24 14.83 -1.08 7.16
CA VAL A 24 14.76 -2.50 7.56
C VAL A 24 14.41 -2.63 9.05
N GLY A 25 15.09 -1.88 9.92
CA GLY A 25 14.80 -1.91 11.35
C GLY A 25 13.38 -1.46 11.66
N LEU A 26 12.90 -0.41 10.98
CA LEU A 26 11.52 0.09 11.15
C LEU A 26 10.48 -0.97 10.78
N VAL A 27 10.59 -1.58 9.59
CA VAL A 27 9.61 -2.57 9.13
C VAL A 27 9.61 -3.82 10.03
N ARG A 28 10.80 -4.27 10.49
CA ARG A 28 10.90 -5.40 11.41
C ARG A 28 10.28 -5.11 12.77
N ASP A 29 10.46 -3.90 13.30
CA ASP A 29 9.87 -3.51 14.59
C ASP A 29 8.33 -3.39 14.49
N LEU A 30 7.81 -2.89 13.36
CA LEU A 30 6.37 -2.81 13.10
C LEU A 30 5.72 -4.18 12.84
N ALA A 31 6.50 -5.18 12.43
CA ALA A 31 6.10 -6.57 12.22
C ALA A 31 4.76 -6.75 11.49
N PRO A 32 4.58 -6.20 10.26
CA PRO A 32 3.33 -6.31 9.54
C PRO A 32 3.06 -7.74 9.07
N ASP A 33 1.78 -8.13 9.01
CA ASP A 33 1.34 -9.35 8.34
C ASP A 33 1.33 -9.17 6.82
N LEU A 34 1.02 -7.94 6.37
CA LEU A 34 0.91 -7.51 4.99
C LEU A 34 1.55 -6.13 4.83
N MET A 35 2.41 -5.98 3.82
CA MET A 35 3.00 -4.69 3.47
C MET A 35 2.70 -4.34 2.01
N ILE A 36 2.19 -3.13 1.80
CA ILE A 36 1.91 -2.53 0.50
C ILE A 36 3.01 -1.50 0.24
N VAL A 37 3.89 -1.78 -0.71
CA VAL A 37 5.08 -0.97 -0.97
C VAL A 37 4.90 -0.19 -2.27
N GLN A 38 5.13 1.12 -2.24
CA GLN A 38 5.28 1.95 -3.42
C GLN A 38 6.77 2.24 -3.65
N GLU A 39 7.13 2.52 -4.89
CA GLU A 39 8.52 2.70 -5.36
C GLU A 39 9.47 1.53 -5.12
N ALA A 40 8.96 0.31 -5.04
CA ALA A 40 9.78 -0.89 -4.98
C ALA A 40 10.67 -1.07 -6.22
N PRO A 41 11.76 -1.84 -6.14
CA PRO A 41 12.65 -2.09 -7.25
C PRO A 41 11.94 -2.61 -8.50
N ARG A 42 12.06 -1.91 -9.65
CA ARG A 42 11.39 -2.25 -10.92
C ARG A 42 12.31 -2.27 -12.15
N ARG A 43 13.63 -2.12 -11.95
CA ARG A 43 14.63 -2.10 -13.01
C ARG A 43 15.44 -3.39 -13.04
N PHE A 44 16.56 -3.41 -13.73
CA PHE A 44 17.44 -4.56 -13.88
C PHE A 44 17.54 -5.43 -12.60
N ARG A 45 17.36 -6.75 -12.74
CA ARG A 45 17.31 -7.76 -11.64
C ARG A 45 16.21 -7.48 -10.59
N TRP A 46 15.11 -6.87 -10.97
CA TRP A 46 14.05 -6.47 -10.05
C TRP A 46 13.51 -7.62 -9.19
N ARG A 47 13.36 -8.83 -9.75
CA ARG A 47 12.90 -10.00 -8.97
C ARG A 47 13.83 -10.30 -7.80
N HIS A 48 15.13 -10.35 -8.06
CA HIS A 48 16.13 -10.55 -7.03
C HIS A 48 16.13 -9.43 -5.99
N LYS A 49 16.03 -8.17 -6.44
CA LYS A 49 15.99 -7.01 -5.54
C LYS A 49 14.73 -6.97 -4.69
N CYS A 50 13.57 -7.34 -5.24
CA CYS A 50 12.33 -7.44 -4.47
C CYS A 50 12.38 -8.61 -3.47
N ALA A 51 12.94 -9.75 -3.86
CA ALA A 51 13.11 -10.89 -2.96
C ALA A 51 14.09 -10.57 -1.81
N ALA A 52 15.22 -9.92 -2.11
CA ALA A 52 16.17 -9.48 -1.09
C ALA A 52 15.56 -8.44 -0.13
N LEU A 53 14.73 -7.52 -0.64
CA LEU A 53 14.02 -6.55 0.18
C LEU A 53 13.01 -7.24 1.10
N ALA A 54 12.27 -8.22 0.58
CA ALA A 54 11.32 -8.99 1.36
C ALA A 54 12.03 -9.79 2.48
N ASP A 55 13.16 -10.42 2.19
CA ASP A 55 14.00 -11.13 3.15
C ASP A 55 14.54 -10.20 4.25
N ASP A 56 15.05 -9.02 3.86
CA ASP A 56 15.48 -7.98 4.81
C ASP A 56 14.36 -7.62 5.80
N PHE A 57 13.10 -7.60 5.35
CA PHE A 57 11.94 -7.29 6.18
C PHE A 57 11.40 -8.50 6.97
N GLY A 58 11.87 -9.70 6.70
CA GLY A 58 11.30 -10.94 7.24
C GLY A 58 9.95 -11.31 6.61
N LEU A 59 9.72 -10.89 5.37
CA LEU A 59 8.50 -11.10 4.59
C LEU A 59 8.82 -11.90 3.30
N VAL A 60 7.79 -12.27 2.57
CA VAL A 60 7.89 -12.90 1.24
C VAL A 60 7.12 -12.09 0.20
N VAL A 61 7.58 -12.16 -1.04
CA VAL A 61 6.92 -11.48 -2.16
C VAL A 61 5.61 -12.18 -2.49
N ALA A 62 4.48 -11.47 -2.38
CA ALA A 62 3.18 -11.95 -2.82
C ALA A 62 2.92 -11.57 -4.29
N ALA A 63 3.03 -10.30 -4.65
CA ALA A 63 2.72 -9.81 -6.00
C ALA A 63 3.49 -8.53 -6.33
N GLY A 64 3.57 -8.16 -7.61
CA GLY A 64 4.01 -6.84 -8.04
C GLY A 64 5.44 -6.73 -8.53
N GLY A 65 6.11 -5.61 -8.24
CA GLY A 65 7.41 -5.23 -8.76
C GLY A 65 7.34 -4.58 -10.16
N LEU A 66 8.12 -5.05 -11.15
CA LEU A 66 8.06 -4.48 -12.51
C LEU A 66 6.68 -4.62 -13.18
N PRO A 67 5.92 -5.74 -13.06
CA PRO A 67 4.61 -5.85 -13.70
C PRO A 67 3.60 -4.78 -13.27
N SER A 68 3.66 -4.33 -12.02
CA SER A 68 2.84 -3.26 -11.42
C SER A 68 3.55 -1.91 -11.34
N LEU A 69 4.71 -1.79 -12.03
CA LEU A 69 5.47 -0.54 -12.16
C LEU A 69 5.99 0.05 -10.85
N GLY A 70 6.40 -0.83 -9.93
CA GLY A 70 7.02 -0.47 -8.65
C GLY A 70 6.09 -0.56 -7.45
N ASN A 71 4.85 -1.03 -7.64
CA ASN A 71 4.03 -1.44 -6.50
C ASN A 71 4.36 -2.91 -6.16
N LEU A 72 4.53 -3.21 -4.89
CA LEU A 72 4.91 -4.55 -4.42
C LEU A 72 4.08 -4.91 -3.20
N LEU A 73 3.55 -6.12 -3.18
CA LEU A 73 2.84 -6.68 -2.03
C LEU A 73 3.73 -7.72 -1.38
N LEU A 74 3.98 -7.56 -0.09
CA LEU A 74 4.74 -8.48 0.74
C LEU A 74 3.85 -9.02 1.85
N VAL A 75 4.05 -10.27 2.23
CA VAL A 75 3.27 -10.92 3.30
C VAL A 75 4.18 -11.71 4.22
N ASN A 76 3.76 -11.90 5.48
CA ASN A 76 4.39 -12.87 6.35
C ASN A 76 3.82 -14.28 6.10
N LEU A 77 4.41 -15.31 6.72
CA LEU A 77 4.02 -16.71 6.50
C LEU A 77 2.64 -17.08 7.06
N ARG A 78 1.99 -16.20 7.84
CA ARG A 78 0.59 -16.41 8.29
C ARG A 78 -0.42 -16.19 7.16
N VAL A 79 -0.06 -15.36 6.18
CA VAL A 79 -0.93 -15.00 5.05
C VAL A 79 -0.68 -15.96 3.89
N LYS A 80 -1.73 -16.65 3.45
CA LYS A 80 -1.70 -17.50 2.26
C LYS A 80 -2.11 -16.69 1.05
N VAL A 81 -1.31 -16.72 -0.01
CA VAL A 81 -1.60 -16.08 -1.31
C VAL A 81 -2.20 -17.12 -2.24
N HIS A 82 -3.35 -16.82 -2.83
CA HIS A 82 -4.10 -17.73 -3.71
C HIS A 82 -4.01 -17.34 -5.18
N GLU A 83 -4.11 -16.03 -5.47
CA GLU A 83 -4.09 -15.49 -6.83
C GLU A 83 -3.42 -14.12 -6.83
N THR A 84 -2.72 -13.79 -7.92
CA THR A 84 -2.06 -12.49 -8.06
C THR A 84 -2.18 -11.97 -9.49
N TRP A 85 -2.38 -10.66 -9.65
CA TRP A 85 -2.37 -9.99 -10.94
C TRP A 85 -1.89 -8.54 -10.80
N CYS A 86 -1.67 -7.89 -11.94
CA CYS A 86 -1.26 -6.49 -11.99
C CYS A 86 -2.08 -5.74 -13.03
N LEU A 87 -2.35 -4.48 -12.74
CA LEU A 87 -2.96 -3.52 -13.65
C LEU A 87 -1.90 -2.50 -14.07
N ARG A 88 -1.85 -2.16 -15.34
CA ARG A 88 -1.06 -1.03 -15.85
C ARG A 88 -2.00 0.06 -16.31
N TYR A 89 -1.70 1.28 -15.93
CA TYR A 89 -2.43 2.44 -16.42
C TYR A 89 -1.94 2.82 -17.82
N PRO A 90 -2.77 3.49 -18.62
CA PRO A 90 -2.36 3.97 -19.95
C PRO A 90 -1.08 4.80 -19.85
N LEU A 91 -0.20 4.63 -20.86
CA LEU A 91 1.02 5.40 -20.96
C LEU A 91 0.68 6.80 -21.50
N THR A 92 1.09 7.83 -20.77
CA THR A 92 1.21 9.18 -21.29
C THR A 92 2.66 9.40 -21.74
N PRO A 93 2.92 9.67 -23.04
CA PRO A 93 4.28 9.90 -23.52
C PRO A 93 5.04 10.95 -22.70
N GLY A 94 6.28 10.64 -22.31
CA GLY A 94 7.11 11.53 -21.49
C GLY A 94 6.82 11.50 -19.98
N ARG A 95 5.87 10.68 -19.53
CA ARG A 95 5.49 10.54 -18.11
C ARG A 95 5.93 9.21 -17.53
N HIS A 96 5.85 9.09 -16.22
CA HIS A 96 6.15 7.85 -15.50
C HIS A 96 5.03 6.84 -15.65
N LEU A 97 5.38 5.62 -16.06
CA LEU A 97 4.44 4.49 -16.03
C LEU A 97 3.96 4.22 -14.59
N ARG A 98 2.65 4.04 -14.42
CA ARG A 98 1.98 3.72 -13.16
C ARG A 98 1.08 2.50 -13.32
N GLY A 99 0.72 1.88 -12.19
CA GLY A 99 -0.13 0.70 -12.17
C GLY A 99 -0.47 0.28 -10.75
N ALA A 100 -1.08 -0.89 -10.61
CA ALA A 100 -1.43 -1.47 -9.33
C ALA A 100 -1.06 -2.96 -9.26
N ALA A 101 -0.78 -3.44 -8.06
CA ALA A 101 -0.60 -4.86 -7.75
C ALA A 101 -1.82 -5.37 -6.98
N PHE A 102 -2.22 -6.61 -7.20
CA PHE A 102 -3.34 -7.26 -6.54
C PHE A 102 -2.96 -8.65 -6.06
N ALA A 103 -3.54 -9.08 -4.93
CA ALA A 103 -3.46 -10.46 -4.45
C ALA A 103 -4.74 -10.85 -3.72
N ARG A 104 -5.27 -12.04 -4.02
CA ARG A 104 -6.27 -12.71 -3.18
C ARG A 104 -5.55 -13.53 -2.12
N CYS A 105 -5.89 -13.29 -0.89
CA CYS A 105 -5.20 -13.85 0.27
C CYS A 105 -6.17 -14.46 1.27
N SER A 106 -5.63 -15.20 2.23
CA SER A 106 -6.34 -15.58 3.44
C SER A 106 -5.41 -15.66 4.65
N VAL A 107 -5.95 -15.38 5.84
CA VAL A 107 -5.29 -15.56 7.13
C VAL A 107 -6.25 -16.25 8.09
N LYS A 108 -5.84 -17.36 8.72
CA LYS A 108 -6.69 -18.17 9.59
C LYS A 108 -8.09 -18.48 9.02
N GLY A 109 -8.17 -18.71 7.71
CA GLY A 109 -9.44 -18.98 6.99
C GLY A 109 -10.15 -17.74 6.46
N ALA A 110 -10.02 -16.57 7.07
CA ALA A 110 -10.62 -15.32 6.57
C ALA A 110 -10.00 -14.93 5.22
N ARG A 111 -10.83 -14.80 4.18
CA ARG A 111 -10.41 -14.42 2.83
C ARG A 111 -10.50 -12.91 2.66
N PHE A 112 -9.58 -12.34 1.90
CA PHE A 112 -9.57 -10.91 1.54
C PHE A 112 -8.79 -10.69 0.26
N THR A 113 -9.03 -9.56 -0.39
CA THR A 113 -8.20 -9.09 -1.50
C THR A 113 -7.43 -7.85 -1.08
N VAL A 114 -6.15 -7.79 -1.43
CA VAL A 114 -5.31 -6.60 -1.23
C VAL A 114 -4.89 -6.02 -2.56
N THR A 115 -4.84 -4.70 -2.64
CA THR A 115 -4.28 -3.97 -3.78
C THR A 115 -3.46 -2.78 -3.32
N GLY A 116 -2.40 -2.49 -4.10
CA GLY A 116 -1.56 -1.33 -3.87
C GLY A 116 -1.27 -0.58 -5.16
N SER A 117 -1.30 0.76 -5.10
CA SER A 117 -1.01 1.64 -6.24
C SER A 117 -0.20 2.85 -5.84
N HIS A 118 0.44 3.46 -6.83
CA HIS A 118 1.08 4.76 -6.75
C HIS A 118 0.64 5.58 -7.97
N LEU A 119 -0.19 6.60 -7.73
CA LEU A 119 -0.71 7.46 -8.79
C LEU A 119 0.35 8.49 -9.25
N ALA A 120 0.09 9.13 -10.37
CA ALA A 120 1.02 10.11 -10.93
C ALA A 120 1.14 11.37 -10.04
N THR A 121 2.33 11.95 -10.02
CA THR A 121 2.55 13.29 -9.44
C THR A 121 1.85 14.39 -10.24
N ASP A 122 1.64 14.15 -11.55
CA ASP A 122 0.93 15.08 -12.43
C ASP A 122 -0.59 15.04 -12.14
N PRO A 123 -1.20 16.18 -11.74
CA PRO A 123 -2.63 16.23 -11.44
C PRO A 123 -3.53 15.94 -12.64
N ALA A 124 -3.03 16.11 -13.88
CA ALA A 124 -3.82 15.82 -15.07
C ALA A 124 -3.97 14.31 -15.34
N GLU A 125 -3.05 13.47 -14.84
CA GLU A 125 -3.08 12.02 -15.05
C GLU A 125 -3.87 11.28 -13.95
N ARG A 126 -3.85 11.80 -12.72
CA ARG A 126 -4.44 11.14 -11.55
C ARG A 126 -5.91 10.73 -11.72
N PRO A 127 -6.83 11.58 -12.25
CA PRO A 127 -8.24 11.21 -12.36
C PRO A 127 -8.45 9.94 -13.19
N SER A 128 -7.84 9.84 -14.36
CA SER A 128 -7.98 8.67 -15.23
C SER A 128 -7.38 7.39 -14.62
N GLN A 129 -6.27 7.52 -13.87
CA GLN A 129 -5.64 6.42 -13.16
C GLN A 129 -6.51 5.96 -11.99
N ALA A 130 -7.07 6.88 -11.21
CA ALA A 130 -7.97 6.60 -10.10
C ALA A 130 -9.24 5.88 -10.56
N GLU A 131 -9.90 6.37 -11.61
CA GLU A 131 -11.09 5.74 -12.18
C GLU A 131 -10.82 4.32 -12.67
N ARG A 132 -9.68 4.12 -13.36
CA ARG A 132 -9.30 2.79 -13.83
C ARG A 132 -9.03 1.83 -12.69
N TRP A 133 -8.38 2.30 -11.63
CA TRP A 133 -8.13 1.48 -10.44
C TRP A 133 -9.41 1.20 -9.68
N LYS A 134 -10.26 2.22 -9.45
CA LYS A 134 -11.59 2.07 -8.86
C LYS A 134 -12.43 1.02 -9.60
N THR A 135 -12.50 1.09 -10.93
CA THR A 135 -13.22 0.10 -11.74
C THR A 135 -12.71 -1.33 -11.49
N ALA A 136 -11.39 -1.50 -11.40
CA ALA A 136 -10.82 -2.81 -11.12
C ALA A 136 -11.11 -3.28 -9.68
N VAL A 137 -11.12 -2.37 -8.70
CA VAL A 137 -11.47 -2.66 -7.30
C VAL A 137 -12.96 -2.98 -7.13
N ALA A 138 -13.83 -2.22 -7.78
CA ALA A 138 -15.29 -2.43 -7.73
C ALA A 138 -15.75 -3.77 -8.33
N ALA A 139 -14.93 -4.40 -9.16
CA ALA A 139 -15.19 -5.74 -9.70
C ALA A 139 -14.79 -6.89 -8.76
N LEU A 140 -14.29 -6.57 -7.56
CA LEU A 140 -13.84 -7.56 -6.58
C LEU A 140 -14.91 -7.81 -5.53
N ASP A 141 -15.05 -9.07 -5.14
CA ASP A 141 -15.96 -9.50 -4.10
C ASP A 141 -15.21 -9.71 -2.77
N GLY A 142 -15.95 -9.52 -1.66
CA GLY A 142 -15.50 -9.77 -0.30
C GLY A 142 -14.61 -8.68 0.28
N PRO A 143 -13.97 -8.95 1.43
CA PRO A 143 -13.17 -7.97 2.17
C PRO A 143 -12.00 -7.44 1.36
N LEU A 144 -11.82 -6.11 1.35
CA LEU A 144 -10.77 -5.42 0.59
C LEU A 144 -9.85 -4.62 1.51
N VAL A 145 -8.57 -4.62 1.16
CA VAL A 145 -7.54 -3.75 1.74
C VAL A 145 -6.84 -3.01 0.59
N VAL A 146 -6.87 -1.69 0.62
CA VAL A 146 -6.40 -0.82 -0.47
C VAL A 146 -5.40 0.19 0.08
N GLY A 147 -4.14 0.11 -0.33
CA GLY A 147 -3.09 1.05 0.11
C GLY A 147 -2.49 1.81 -1.06
N ALA A 148 -2.23 3.10 -0.87
CA ALA A 148 -1.71 3.92 -1.95
C ALA A 148 -0.90 5.13 -1.51
N ASP A 149 0.06 5.51 -2.36
CA ASP A 149 0.48 6.89 -2.54
C ASP A 149 -0.37 7.50 -3.67
N LEU A 150 -1.29 8.39 -3.28
CA LEU A 150 -2.22 9.03 -4.22
C LEU A 150 -1.67 10.32 -4.81
N ASN A 151 -0.51 10.82 -4.33
CA ASN A 151 0.06 12.12 -4.67
C ASN A 151 -0.94 13.30 -4.57
N GLU A 152 -1.98 13.10 -3.75
CA GLU A 152 -3.09 14.03 -3.55
C GLU A 152 -3.71 13.78 -2.17
N GLY A 153 -4.18 14.83 -1.52
CA GLY A 153 -4.82 14.71 -0.21
C GLY A 153 -6.30 14.35 -0.26
N PRO A 154 -6.95 14.11 0.91
CA PRO A 154 -8.36 13.69 1.01
C PRO A 154 -9.37 14.61 0.31
N GLY A 155 -9.05 15.90 0.15
CA GLY A 155 -9.88 16.87 -0.58
C GLY A 155 -9.81 16.76 -2.09
N GLY A 156 -8.88 15.98 -2.66
CA GLY A 156 -8.65 15.84 -4.08
C GLY A 156 -9.62 14.90 -4.79
N GLY A 157 -9.73 15.03 -6.10
CA GLY A 157 -10.63 14.24 -6.93
C GLY A 157 -10.25 12.77 -6.98
N ALA A 158 -8.97 12.48 -7.19
CA ALA A 158 -8.47 11.11 -7.27
C ALA A 158 -8.60 10.38 -5.92
N TRP A 159 -8.35 11.09 -4.80
CA TRP A 159 -8.57 10.54 -3.46
C TRP A 159 -10.03 10.11 -3.27
N ARG A 160 -10.98 11.04 -3.55
CA ARG A 160 -12.42 10.74 -3.43
C ARG A 160 -12.86 9.58 -4.33
N THR A 161 -12.34 9.53 -5.55
CA THR A 161 -12.63 8.42 -6.48
C THR A 161 -12.17 7.07 -5.92
N VAL A 162 -10.95 6.99 -5.36
CA VAL A 162 -10.43 5.75 -4.78
C VAL A 162 -11.16 5.38 -3.49
N ALA A 163 -11.49 6.35 -2.65
CA ALA A 163 -12.16 6.14 -1.37
C ALA A 163 -13.67 5.82 -1.51
N ASP A 164 -14.26 6.04 -2.67
CA ASP A 164 -15.70 5.83 -2.87
C ASP A 164 -16.09 4.35 -2.69
N GLY A 165 -16.99 4.09 -1.75
CA GLY A 165 -17.42 2.76 -1.33
C GLY A 165 -16.44 2.06 -0.36
N LEU A 166 -15.36 2.72 0.04
CA LEU A 166 -14.40 2.22 1.04
C LEU A 166 -14.42 3.10 2.29
N THR A 167 -13.95 2.53 3.39
CA THR A 167 -13.70 3.25 4.65
C THR A 167 -12.22 3.63 4.69
N ASP A 168 -11.91 4.91 4.84
CA ASP A 168 -10.56 5.36 5.17
C ASP A 168 -10.23 4.84 6.58
N THR A 169 -9.05 4.27 6.77
CA THR A 169 -8.66 3.71 8.08
C THR A 169 -8.48 4.77 9.16
N VAL A 170 -8.51 6.06 8.79
CA VAL A 170 -8.39 7.17 9.72
C VAL A 170 -9.64 8.03 9.74
N ASP A 171 -10.10 8.36 10.95
CA ASP A 171 -11.17 9.33 11.16
C ASP A 171 -10.61 10.76 11.21
N GLY A 172 -11.37 11.73 10.67
CA GLY A 172 -11.11 13.15 10.91
C GLY A 172 -9.90 13.76 10.19
N GLY A 173 -9.51 13.23 9.04
CA GLY A 173 -8.47 13.84 8.17
C GLY A 173 -7.07 13.27 8.31
N GLY A 174 -6.70 12.70 9.45
CA GLY A 174 -5.44 12.00 9.69
C GLY A 174 -4.17 12.87 9.70
N ALA A 175 -3.08 12.29 10.18
CA ALA A 175 -1.77 12.95 10.20
C ALA A 175 -1.15 13.02 8.80
N PRO A 176 -0.34 14.04 8.50
CA PRO A 176 0.39 14.15 7.23
C PRO A 176 1.46 13.06 7.12
N THR A 177 1.71 12.61 5.89
CA THR A 177 2.68 11.55 5.58
C THR A 177 3.89 12.03 4.79
N PHE A 178 3.81 13.25 4.20
CA PHE A 178 4.85 13.78 3.31
C PHE A 178 5.07 15.30 3.51
N PRO A 179 6.32 15.80 3.34
CA PRO A 179 7.57 15.04 3.35
C PRO A 179 7.91 14.56 4.77
N ALA A 180 8.53 13.39 4.92
CA ALA A 180 8.80 12.77 6.23
C ALA A 180 9.61 13.66 7.19
N THR A 181 10.51 14.51 6.68
CA THR A 181 11.32 15.43 7.50
C THR A 181 10.52 16.57 8.13
N LEU A 182 9.43 17.00 7.49
CA LEU A 182 8.52 18.04 7.98
C LEU A 182 7.12 17.78 7.40
N PRO A 183 6.34 16.86 7.95
CA PRO A 183 5.08 16.42 7.38
C PRO A 183 4.06 17.55 7.27
N ARG A 184 3.50 17.75 6.06
CA ARG A 184 2.53 18.80 5.75
C ARG A 184 1.34 18.32 4.92
N GLN A 185 1.51 17.21 4.21
CA GLN A 185 0.50 16.67 3.30
C GLN A 185 0.22 15.21 3.65
N ARG A 186 -1.03 14.84 3.69
CA ARG A 186 -1.46 13.45 3.74
C ARG A 186 -1.73 13.00 2.32
N ILE A 187 -0.79 12.30 1.70
CA ILE A 187 -0.90 11.81 0.32
C ILE A 187 -0.90 10.29 0.23
N ASP A 188 -0.59 9.62 1.33
CA ASP A 188 -0.65 8.18 1.48
C ASP A 188 -1.95 7.81 2.21
N GLY A 189 -2.69 6.86 1.65
CA GLY A 189 -3.96 6.37 2.17
C GLY A 189 -3.97 4.86 2.35
N LEU A 190 -4.72 4.42 3.36
CA LEU A 190 -5.08 3.03 3.57
C LEU A 190 -6.59 2.96 3.76
N PHE A 191 -7.25 2.14 2.93
CA PHE A 191 -8.71 2.04 2.88
C PHE A 191 -9.12 0.58 3.00
N VAL A 192 -10.30 0.33 3.51
CA VAL A 192 -10.87 -1.01 3.64
C VAL A 192 -12.32 -1.03 3.19
N SER A 193 -12.82 -2.19 2.78
CA SER A 193 -14.26 -2.37 2.58
C SER A 193 -15.03 -2.25 3.89
N PRO A 194 -16.34 -1.88 3.85
CA PRO A 194 -17.12 -1.64 5.07
C PRO A 194 -17.26 -2.83 6.04
N ASP A 195 -17.02 -4.04 5.57
CA ASP A 195 -17.05 -5.28 6.35
C ASP A 195 -15.75 -5.57 7.12
N VAL A 196 -14.71 -4.77 6.90
CA VAL A 196 -13.44 -4.83 7.65
C VAL A 196 -13.44 -3.78 8.75
N VAL A 197 -13.17 -4.21 9.99
CA VAL A 197 -13.12 -3.30 11.13
C VAL A 197 -11.69 -2.77 11.30
N VAL A 198 -11.56 -1.46 11.43
CA VAL A 198 -10.28 -0.80 11.77
C VAL A 198 -10.18 -0.75 13.29
N ALA A 199 -9.27 -1.53 13.87
CA ALA A 199 -9.02 -1.58 15.31
C ALA A 199 -8.05 -0.50 15.78
N ALA A 200 -7.05 -0.16 14.93
CA ALA A 200 -6.11 0.93 15.18
C ALA A 200 -5.56 1.46 13.85
N HIS A 201 -5.16 2.73 13.84
CA HIS A 201 -4.47 3.39 12.74
C HIS A 201 -3.38 4.32 13.28
N GLU A 202 -2.25 4.36 12.60
CA GLU A 202 -1.13 5.21 12.96
C GLU A 202 -0.36 5.65 11.70
N VAL A 203 0.00 6.94 11.62
CA VAL A 203 1.11 7.41 10.80
C VAL A 203 2.35 7.35 11.68
N VAL A 204 3.30 6.47 11.34
CA VAL A 204 4.47 6.21 12.18
C VAL A 204 5.49 7.32 11.99
N ASP A 205 5.45 8.33 12.86
CA ASP A 205 6.35 9.48 12.83
C ASP A 205 7.43 9.36 13.92
N THR A 206 8.53 8.74 13.57
CA THR A 206 9.71 8.55 14.42
C THR A 206 10.98 9.01 13.71
N ASP A 207 12.04 9.29 14.46
CA ASP A 207 13.34 9.64 13.86
C ASP A 207 13.84 8.56 12.89
N ARG A 208 13.54 7.29 13.16
CA ARG A 208 13.87 6.18 12.26
C ARG A 208 13.05 6.24 10.98
N ALA A 209 11.74 6.48 11.07
CA ALA A 209 10.87 6.60 9.91
C ALA A 209 11.27 7.78 9.01
N ARG A 210 11.63 8.92 9.60
CA ARG A 210 12.10 10.11 8.88
C ARG A 210 13.43 9.91 8.13
N ARG A 211 14.28 8.96 8.56
CA ARG A 211 15.50 8.59 7.84
C ARG A 211 15.29 7.50 6.82
N ALA A 212 14.23 6.69 6.97
CA ALA A 212 13.99 5.50 6.17
C ALA A 212 13.41 5.80 4.78
N SER A 213 12.69 6.91 4.63
CA SER A 213 12.06 7.36 3.37
C SER A 213 11.69 8.84 3.46
N ASP A 214 11.40 9.48 2.33
CA ASP A 214 10.79 10.81 2.26
C ASP A 214 9.28 10.81 2.56
N HIS A 215 8.65 9.63 2.70
CA HIS A 215 7.30 9.44 3.22
C HIS A 215 7.33 8.85 4.64
N LEU A 216 6.24 9.05 5.40
CA LEU A 216 5.98 8.32 6.65
C LEU A 216 5.06 7.12 6.37
N PRO A 217 5.32 5.96 7.00
CA PRO A 217 4.49 4.78 6.78
C PRO A 217 3.13 4.89 7.48
N VAL A 218 2.11 4.33 6.84
CA VAL A 218 0.74 4.20 7.37
C VAL A 218 0.54 2.78 7.85
N LEU A 219 0.29 2.62 9.14
CA LEU A 219 0.06 1.33 9.80
C LEU A 219 -1.42 1.23 10.24
N ALA A 220 -2.03 0.08 10.03
CA ALA A 220 -3.35 -0.22 10.58
C ALA A 220 -3.42 -1.65 11.13
N ASP A 221 -4.09 -1.81 12.26
CA ASP A 221 -4.54 -3.09 12.78
C ASP A 221 -6.00 -3.29 12.39
N LEU A 222 -6.26 -4.31 11.59
CA LEU A 222 -7.56 -4.63 11.02
C LEU A 222 -8.14 -5.91 11.62
N LEU A 223 -9.47 -6.01 11.63
CA LEU A 223 -10.18 -7.24 11.94
C LEU A 223 -10.99 -7.64 10.70
N LEU A 224 -10.57 -8.71 10.05
CA LEU A 224 -11.30 -9.30 8.93
C LEU A 224 -12.52 -10.07 9.41
N PRO A 225 -13.65 -10.08 8.67
CA PRO A 225 -14.79 -10.91 9.01
C PRO A 225 -14.39 -12.39 9.03
N SER A 226 -14.88 -13.12 10.03
CA SER A 226 -14.73 -14.58 10.08
C SER A 226 -15.58 -15.21 8.99
N SER A 227 -15.03 -16.16 8.24
CA SER A 227 -15.74 -16.95 7.23
C SER A 227 -16.82 -17.82 7.87
#